data_1b83f05e2351124cc0856610f84bab42
#
_entry.id   1b83f05e2351124cc0856610f84bab42
#
_cell.length_a   1.000
_cell.length_b   1.000
_cell.length_c   1.000
_cell.angle_alpha   90.00
_cell.angle_beta   90.00
_cell.angle_gamma   90.00
#
_symmetry.space_group_name_H-M   'P 1'
#
loop_
_entity.id
_entity.type
_entity.pdbx_description
1 polymer ?
#
loop_
_entity_poly.entity_id
_entity_poly.type
_entity_poly.pdbx_seq_one_letter_code
_entity_poly.pdbx_strand_id
1 'polypeptide(L)'
;MAKRRKEKKGKAKSLIVLLIFIIIAGGAFLGYRILKDRENEETSSGDGIIFNSKKEEKQVQIFKGDERPIAVMIDNHNGAWPQAGLQKAYMIYEIIVEGGETRLMALFKGADVDKIGPVRSARHYFIDYAMENDAIYVHFGQSPQAQSDIKKYSINDINGIAEDGVTFWRTKDKAAPHNAVTNTEKLLASAKNKKYRTTSSEKSVLKYTTDEVKLEDGEEATTITIPHSDLQTVKYVYDSENKVYERYARSKKQTDWDTKEAITTKNIVITFCENYTLSDSENKGRQGLKNIGTFDGYYITEGKAIKIKCTKSARDEKTVYKDLNGNEIQVNDGNTFVNICPTDAEVTIEGTDLVTNTETTNTVNQ
;
A
#
# COMPACT_ATOMS: atom_id res chain seq x y z
N MET A 1 26.63 -39.85 56.95
CA MET A 1 25.59 -39.78 55.88
C MET A 1 24.21 -39.27 56.36
N ALA A 2 23.88 -39.28 57.63
CA ALA A 2 22.53 -38.87 58.12
C ALA A 2 22.27 -37.35 58.14
N LYS A 3 23.28 -36.52 58.32
CA LYS A 3 23.12 -35.04 58.39
C LYS A 3 22.73 -34.39 57.03
N ARG A 4 23.22 -34.91 55.91
CA ARG A 4 22.85 -34.43 54.54
C ARG A 4 21.40 -34.76 54.09
N ARG A 5 20.80 -35.78 54.68
CA ARG A 5 19.42 -36.19 54.34
C ARG A 5 18.34 -35.35 55.07
N LYS A 6 18.67 -34.78 56.23
CA LYS A 6 17.79 -33.87 56.99
C LYS A 6 17.71 -32.50 56.34
N GLU A 7 18.83 -31.95 55.84
CA GLU A 7 18.81 -30.64 55.14
C GLU A 7 18.01 -30.62 53.82
N LYS A 8 18.10 -31.72 53.02
CA LYS A 8 17.30 -31.81 51.79
C LYS A 8 15.78 -31.89 52.08
N LYS A 9 15.34 -32.55 53.18
CA LYS A 9 13.92 -32.62 53.54
C LYS A 9 13.40 -31.26 54.09
N GLY A 10 14.22 -30.46 54.73
CA GLY A 10 13.86 -29.09 55.18
C GLY A 10 13.64 -28.15 54.02
N LYS A 11 14.54 -28.14 53.06
CA LYS A 11 14.43 -27.29 51.83
C LYS A 11 13.23 -27.63 50.94
N ALA A 12 12.92 -28.95 50.81
CA ALA A 12 11.74 -29.39 50.07
C ALA A 12 10.41 -28.96 50.75
N LYS A 13 10.33 -29.05 52.07
CA LYS A 13 9.15 -28.58 52.82
C LYS A 13 8.99 -27.07 52.73
N SER A 14 10.08 -26.30 52.80
CA SER A 14 10.06 -24.82 52.63
C SER A 14 9.58 -24.38 51.24
N LEU A 15 10.03 -25.16 50.18
CA LEU A 15 9.59 -24.85 48.80
C LEU A 15 8.12 -25.17 48.57
N ILE A 16 7.59 -26.23 49.19
CA ILE A 16 6.16 -26.58 49.11
C ILE A 16 5.30 -25.54 49.84
N VAL A 17 5.73 -25.04 50.98
CA VAL A 17 5.04 -24.00 51.72
C VAL A 17 5.02 -22.68 50.93
N LEU A 18 6.13 -22.33 50.25
CA LEU A 18 6.20 -21.14 49.41
C LEU A 18 5.25 -21.24 48.18
N LEU A 19 5.18 -22.42 47.55
CA LEU A 19 4.24 -22.66 46.45
C LEU A 19 2.78 -22.54 46.87
N ILE A 20 2.43 -23.06 48.07
CA ILE A 20 1.06 -22.96 48.63
C ILE A 20 0.73 -21.49 48.88
N PHE A 21 1.67 -20.69 49.42
CA PHE A 21 1.46 -19.24 49.61
C PHE A 21 1.24 -18.48 48.33
N ILE A 22 1.96 -18.83 47.24
CA ILE A 22 1.78 -18.20 45.92
C ILE A 22 0.39 -18.54 45.35
N ILE A 23 -0.05 -19.78 45.50
CA ILE A 23 -1.39 -20.21 45.03
C ILE A 23 -2.51 -19.51 45.80
N ILE A 24 -2.36 -19.39 47.13
CA ILE A 24 -3.35 -18.70 47.98
C ILE A 24 -3.36 -17.19 47.66
N ALA A 25 -2.21 -16.57 47.50
CA ALA A 25 -2.09 -15.15 47.12
C ALA A 25 -2.68 -14.88 45.74
N GLY A 26 -2.41 -15.77 44.76
CA GLY A 26 -2.97 -15.71 43.41
C GLY A 26 -4.49 -15.87 43.40
N GLY A 27 -5.02 -16.84 44.19
CA GLY A 27 -6.45 -17.05 44.36
C GLY A 27 -7.17 -15.87 45.06
N ALA A 28 -6.53 -15.28 46.09
CA ALA A 28 -7.06 -14.09 46.78
C ALA A 28 -7.06 -12.87 45.85
N PHE A 29 -6.04 -12.69 45.00
CA PHE A 29 -6.00 -11.59 44.03
C PHE A 29 -7.05 -11.75 42.93
N LEU A 30 -7.27 -12.96 42.46
CA LEU A 30 -8.30 -13.25 41.46
C LEU A 30 -9.71 -13.06 42.07
N GLY A 31 -9.92 -13.53 43.28
CA GLY A 31 -11.16 -13.34 44.05
C GLY A 31 -11.45 -11.85 44.30
N TYR A 32 -10.42 -11.06 44.67
CA TYR A 32 -10.54 -9.62 44.85
C TYR A 32 -10.91 -8.90 43.56
N ARG A 33 -10.34 -9.29 42.42
CA ARG A 33 -10.74 -8.74 41.12
C ARG A 33 -12.20 -9.05 40.78
N ILE A 34 -12.61 -10.31 40.96
CA ILE A 34 -14.00 -10.72 40.67
C ILE A 34 -15.00 -10.00 41.59
N LEU A 35 -14.67 -9.77 42.85
CA LEU A 35 -15.53 -9.03 43.83
C LEU A 35 -15.55 -7.53 43.46
N LYS A 36 -14.44 -6.95 43.08
CA LYS A 36 -14.36 -5.54 42.67
C LYS A 36 -15.10 -5.28 41.37
N ASP A 37 -15.07 -6.24 40.44
CA ASP A 37 -15.83 -6.15 39.18
C ASP A 37 -17.36 -6.29 39.49
N ARG A 38 -17.77 -7.06 40.50
CA ARG A 38 -19.17 -7.15 40.97
C ARG A 38 -19.64 -5.91 41.72
N GLU A 39 -18.83 -5.30 42.57
CA GLU A 39 -19.20 -4.04 43.26
C GLU A 39 -19.42 -2.88 42.28
N ASN A 40 -18.76 -2.91 41.10
CA ASN A 40 -19.02 -1.94 40.04
C ASN A 40 -20.32 -2.23 39.25
N GLU A 41 -20.93 -3.41 39.40
CA GLU A 41 -22.20 -3.75 38.76
C GLU A 41 -23.44 -3.44 39.65
N GLU A 42 -23.30 -3.32 40.97
CA GLU A 42 -24.45 -3.13 41.88
C GLU A 42 -24.84 -1.67 42.19
N THR A 43 -24.16 -0.66 41.62
CA THR A 43 -24.49 0.75 41.81
C THR A 43 -25.23 1.40 40.64
N SER A 44 -26.03 0.63 39.90
CA SER A 44 -26.91 1.18 38.86
C SER A 44 -28.27 0.46 38.83
N SER A 45 -29.10 0.68 39.87
CA SER A 45 -30.53 0.38 39.78
C SER A 45 -31.31 1.67 39.52
N GLY A 46 -31.68 1.89 38.27
CA GLY A 46 -32.55 2.99 37.83
C GLY A 46 -32.62 3.05 36.31
N ASP A 47 -33.69 2.45 35.74
CA ASP A 47 -34.23 2.61 34.40
C ASP A 47 -33.27 2.78 33.20
N GLY A 48 -33.30 1.79 32.35
CA GLY A 48 -32.73 1.82 31.00
C GLY A 48 -31.52 0.91 30.86
N ILE A 49 -31.75 -0.29 30.30
CA ILE A 49 -30.68 -1.18 29.86
C ILE A 49 -29.99 -0.49 28.68
N ILE A 50 -29.01 0.36 28.95
CA ILE A 50 -28.04 0.80 27.93
C ILE A 50 -26.98 -0.30 27.89
N PHE A 51 -27.11 -1.21 26.91
CA PHE A 51 -25.98 -2.00 26.45
C PHE A 51 -24.96 -1.02 25.90
N ASN A 52 -24.07 -0.55 26.74
CA ASN A 52 -22.86 0.12 26.31
C ASN A 52 -21.89 -0.96 25.80
N SER A 53 -22.25 -1.61 24.71
CA SER A 53 -21.25 -2.27 23.88
C SER A 53 -20.30 -1.15 23.46
N LYS A 54 -19.10 -1.08 24.03
CA LYS A 54 -17.99 -0.34 23.41
C LYS A 54 -17.95 -0.86 21.99
N LYS A 55 -18.50 -0.10 21.05
CA LYS A 55 -18.38 -0.36 19.62
C LYS A 55 -16.87 -0.33 19.40
N GLU A 56 -16.26 -1.49 19.17
CA GLU A 56 -14.86 -1.53 18.79
C GLU A 56 -14.73 -0.60 17.59
N GLU A 57 -13.98 0.47 17.73
CA GLU A 57 -13.72 1.36 16.61
C GLU A 57 -13.01 0.53 15.55
N LYS A 58 -13.68 0.31 14.43
CA LYS A 58 -13.08 -0.32 13.26
C LYS A 58 -11.86 0.49 12.86
N GLN A 59 -10.73 -0.14 12.69
CA GLN A 59 -9.51 0.50 12.21
C GLN A 59 -9.22 0.08 10.78
N VAL A 60 -8.74 1.03 9.98
CA VAL A 60 -8.25 0.77 8.62
C VAL A 60 -7.18 -0.32 8.66
N GLN A 61 -7.33 -1.36 7.83
CA GLN A 61 -6.50 -2.56 7.87
C GLN A 61 -5.36 -2.56 6.85
N ILE A 62 -5.45 -1.72 5.78
CA ILE A 62 -4.45 -1.70 4.70
C ILE A 62 -3.05 -1.33 5.20
N PHE A 63 -2.95 -0.58 6.28
CA PHE A 63 -1.70 -0.34 7.01
C PHE A 63 -1.98 -0.14 8.50
N LYS A 64 -1.02 -0.51 9.34
CA LYS A 64 -1.13 -0.44 10.80
C LYS A 64 0.07 0.29 11.39
N GLY A 65 -0.13 0.84 12.59
CA GLY A 65 0.95 1.45 13.36
C GLY A 65 1.40 2.82 12.84
N ASP A 66 2.52 3.25 13.39
CA ASP A 66 3.13 4.54 13.16
C ASP A 66 4.44 4.44 12.34
N GLU A 67 4.68 3.31 11.69
CA GLU A 67 5.85 3.15 10.84
C GLU A 67 5.85 4.18 9.71
N ARG A 68 7.03 4.71 9.43
CA ARG A 68 7.27 5.58 8.29
C ARG A 68 7.19 4.77 7.01
N PRO A 69 6.42 5.21 6.00
CA PRO A 69 6.34 4.49 4.73
C PRO A 69 7.69 4.32 4.05
N ILE A 70 7.85 3.21 3.34
CA ILE A 70 8.99 2.94 2.45
C ILE A 70 8.46 2.94 1.02
N ALA A 71 8.96 3.84 0.17
CA ALA A 71 8.58 3.99 -1.23
C ALA A 71 9.65 3.37 -2.14
N VAL A 72 9.35 2.23 -2.75
CA VAL A 72 10.30 1.46 -3.57
C VAL A 72 10.02 1.65 -5.05
N MET A 73 11.03 2.07 -5.80
CA MET A 73 10.96 2.16 -7.26
C MET A 73 11.01 0.78 -7.89
N ILE A 74 9.93 0.37 -8.57
CA ILE A 74 9.78 -0.95 -9.18
C ILE A 74 9.85 -0.83 -10.69
N ASP A 75 10.65 -1.70 -11.30
CA ASP A 75 10.79 -1.81 -12.75
C ASP A 75 9.53 -2.41 -13.39
N ASN A 76 9.00 -1.73 -14.40
CA ASN A 76 7.83 -2.20 -15.14
C ASN A 76 8.13 -2.57 -16.60
N HIS A 77 9.42 -2.65 -16.96
CA HIS A 77 9.85 -3.16 -18.25
C HIS A 77 9.49 -4.65 -18.41
N ASN A 78 9.26 -5.11 -19.64
CA ASN A 78 8.90 -6.51 -19.90
C ASN A 78 9.87 -7.53 -19.29
N GLY A 79 11.18 -7.25 -19.30
CA GLY A 79 12.22 -8.09 -18.67
C GLY A 79 12.16 -8.18 -17.16
N ALA A 80 11.40 -7.28 -16.51
CA ALA A 80 11.20 -7.28 -15.06
C ALA A 80 9.97 -8.10 -14.61
N TRP A 81 9.12 -8.50 -15.56
CA TRP A 81 7.88 -9.23 -15.26
C TRP A 81 8.11 -10.72 -14.94
N PRO A 82 7.32 -11.32 -14.05
CA PRO A 82 6.44 -10.66 -13.07
C PRO A 82 7.24 -9.95 -11.97
N GLN A 83 6.63 -8.95 -11.31
CA GLN A 83 7.22 -8.28 -10.14
C GLN A 83 6.84 -9.01 -8.85
N ALA A 84 7.62 -8.81 -7.78
CA ALA A 84 7.36 -9.36 -6.46
C ALA A 84 6.93 -8.27 -5.48
N GLY A 85 6.00 -8.62 -4.58
CA GLY A 85 5.63 -7.84 -3.41
C GLY A 85 4.61 -6.74 -3.66
N LEU A 86 4.15 -6.50 -4.89
CA LEU A 86 3.20 -5.41 -5.19
C LEU A 86 1.89 -5.52 -4.40
N GLN A 87 1.38 -6.74 -4.19
CA GLN A 87 0.11 -6.96 -3.47
C GLN A 87 0.17 -6.55 -1.99
N LYS A 88 1.37 -6.40 -1.42
CA LYS A 88 1.59 -5.96 -0.03
C LYS A 88 1.74 -4.44 0.12
N ALA A 89 1.84 -3.72 -0.98
CA ALA A 89 1.87 -2.26 -0.98
C ALA A 89 0.46 -1.70 -0.74
N TYR A 90 0.35 -0.68 0.14
CA TYR A 90 -0.92 -0.01 0.38
C TYR A 90 -1.27 0.99 -0.72
N MET A 91 -0.25 1.51 -1.42
CA MET A 91 -0.40 2.46 -2.52
C MET A 91 0.70 2.23 -3.55
N ILE A 92 0.35 2.31 -4.83
CA ILE A 92 1.28 2.17 -5.95
C ILE A 92 1.03 3.30 -6.93
N TYR A 93 2.03 4.14 -7.16
CA TYR A 93 2.02 5.13 -8.24
C TYR A 93 2.57 4.51 -9.52
N GLU A 94 1.89 4.74 -10.64
CA GLU A 94 2.36 4.39 -11.97
C GLU A 94 2.49 5.63 -12.83
N ILE A 95 3.70 5.89 -13.35
CA ILE A 95 4.02 7.08 -14.13
C ILE A 95 4.92 6.70 -15.30
N ILE A 96 4.72 7.36 -16.43
CA ILE A 96 5.55 7.23 -17.63
C ILE A 96 7.01 7.60 -17.33
N VAL A 97 7.93 6.88 -17.98
CA VAL A 97 9.39 7.12 -17.99
C VAL A 97 9.92 7.15 -19.41
N GLU A 98 11.22 7.01 -19.59
CA GLU A 98 11.87 6.99 -20.91
C GLU A 98 11.34 5.87 -21.82
N GLY A 99 11.29 6.14 -23.11
CA GLY A 99 10.96 5.15 -24.13
C GLY A 99 9.51 4.69 -24.16
N GLY A 100 8.59 5.47 -23.58
CA GLY A 100 7.19 5.08 -23.47
C GLY A 100 6.90 3.98 -22.44
N GLU A 101 7.90 3.55 -21.68
CA GLU A 101 7.71 2.63 -20.55
C GLU A 101 7.08 3.37 -19.35
N THR A 102 6.47 2.61 -18.43
CA THR A 102 6.12 3.14 -17.11
C THR A 102 7.04 2.59 -16.03
N ARG A 103 6.99 3.20 -14.87
CA ARG A 103 7.63 2.70 -13.66
C ARG A 103 6.64 2.75 -12.52
N LEU A 104 6.75 1.80 -11.59
CA LEU A 104 5.93 1.81 -10.40
C LEU A 104 6.74 2.35 -9.22
N MET A 105 6.05 3.00 -8.28
CA MET A 105 6.58 3.28 -6.96
C MET A 105 5.60 2.69 -5.94
N ALA A 106 6.03 1.61 -5.30
CA ALA A 106 5.21 0.87 -4.34
C ALA A 106 5.52 1.32 -2.90
N LEU A 107 4.48 1.69 -2.15
CA LEU A 107 4.58 2.17 -0.77
C LEU A 107 4.17 1.07 0.20
N PHE A 108 5.06 0.80 1.15
CA PHE A 108 4.87 -0.20 2.20
C PHE A 108 4.86 0.49 3.57
N LYS A 109 3.94 0.11 4.44
CA LYS A 109 3.85 0.59 5.82
C LYS A 109 3.40 -0.56 6.73
N GLY A 110 4.22 -0.92 7.71
CA GLY A 110 3.92 -2.02 8.63
C GLY A 110 3.76 -3.39 7.94
N ALA A 111 4.28 -3.54 6.71
CA ALA A 111 4.18 -4.77 5.93
C ALA A 111 5.48 -5.57 6.01
N ASP A 112 5.36 -6.88 6.20
CA ASP A 112 6.47 -7.83 6.08
C ASP A 112 6.44 -8.45 4.68
N VAL A 113 7.51 -8.21 3.90
CA VAL A 113 7.61 -8.60 2.49
C VAL A 113 8.98 -9.20 2.21
N ASP A 114 9.03 -10.48 1.94
CA ASP A 114 10.27 -11.26 1.74
C ASP A 114 11.02 -10.89 0.46
N LYS A 115 10.32 -10.43 -0.58
CA LYS A 115 10.91 -10.00 -1.84
C LYS A 115 10.13 -8.82 -2.43
N ILE A 116 10.84 -7.76 -2.78
CA ILE A 116 10.31 -6.57 -3.44
C ILE A 116 11.15 -6.28 -4.69
N GLY A 117 10.49 -6.13 -5.81
CA GLY A 117 11.18 -5.73 -7.03
C GLY A 117 10.77 -6.45 -8.31
N PRO A 118 11.57 -6.37 -9.39
CA PRO A 118 12.90 -5.75 -9.46
C PRO A 118 12.91 -4.24 -9.17
N VAL A 119 13.91 -3.80 -8.41
CA VAL A 119 14.06 -2.38 -8.04
C VAL A 119 14.77 -1.63 -9.16
N ARG A 120 14.34 -0.39 -9.40
CA ARG A 120 14.80 0.41 -10.53
C ARG A 120 15.20 1.84 -10.14
N SER A 121 15.75 2.56 -11.13
CA SER A 121 16.33 3.89 -10.93
C SER A 121 15.26 4.95 -10.61
N ALA A 122 15.61 5.87 -9.72
CA ALA A 122 14.84 7.06 -9.39
C ALA A 122 14.65 8.00 -10.57
N ARG A 123 13.50 8.67 -10.58
CA ARG A 123 13.19 9.81 -11.43
C ARG A 123 12.69 10.96 -10.55
N HIS A 124 13.01 12.20 -10.90
CA HIS A 124 12.82 13.36 -10.03
C HIS A 124 11.35 13.61 -9.66
N TYR A 125 10.40 13.36 -10.55
CA TYR A 125 8.98 13.55 -10.27
C TYR A 125 8.38 12.46 -9.35
N PHE A 126 8.98 11.28 -9.23
CA PHE A 126 8.58 10.30 -8.21
C PHE A 126 8.96 10.74 -6.80
N ILE A 127 10.00 11.58 -6.67
CA ILE A 127 10.42 12.13 -5.38
C ILE A 127 9.30 13.00 -4.78
N ASP A 128 8.53 13.71 -5.62
CA ASP A 128 7.40 14.54 -5.17
C ASP A 128 6.34 13.70 -4.46
N TYR A 129 6.06 12.51 -5.00
CA TYR A 129 5.12 11.56 -4.42
C TYR A 129 5.71 10.79 -3.22
N ALA A 130 7.02 10.59 -3.17
CA ALA A 130 7.68 10.05 -1.99
C ALA A 130 7.65 11.06 -0.82
N MET A 131 7.87 12.36 -1.09
CA MET A 131 7.81 13.43 -0.10
C MET A 131 6.41 13.61 0.48
N GLU A 132 5.35 13.65 -0.36
CA GLU A 132 3.98 13.82 0.11
C GLU A 132 3.51 12.68 1.03
N ASN A 133 4.13 11.52 0.93
CA ASN A 133 3.87 10.36 1.79
C ASN A 133 4.87 10.24 2.95
N ASP A 134 5.75 11.24 3.16
CA ASP A 134 6.82 11.18 4.17
C ASP A 134 7.65 9.89 4.10
N ALA A 135 7.88 9.34 2.92
CA ALA A 135 8.47 8.03 2.74
C ALA A 135 10.00 8.03 2.76
N ILE A 136 10.61 6.91 3.17
CA ILE A 136 12.01 6.59 2.86
C ILE A 136 12.03 6.12 1.41
N TYR A 137 12.82 6.78 0.56
CA TYR A 137 12.83 6.55 -0.88
C TYR A 137 13.86 5.50 -1.28
N VAL A 138 13.44 4.42 -1.93
CA VAL A 138 14.29 3.27 -2.26
C VAL A 138 14.38 3.10 -3.77
N HIS A 139 15.60 3.03 -4.28
CA HIS A 139 15.84 2.92 -5.72
C HIS A 139 17.17 2.25 -6.03
N PHE A 140 17.36 1.80 -7.27
CA PHE A 140 18.63 1.24 -7.74
C PHE A 140 19.19 2.10 -8.88
N GLY A 141 20.04 3.06 -8.55
CA GLY A 141 20.49 4.11 -9.46
C GLY A 141 19.47 5.25 -9.62
N GLN A 142 19.83 6.29 -10.34
CA GLN A 142 19.00 7.48 -10.54
C GLN A 142 19.36 8.25 -11.80
N SER A 143 18.44 9.12 -12.26
CA SER A 143 18.76 10.16 -13.26
C SER A 143 19.55 11.30 -12.61
N PRO A 144 20.29 12.11 -13.38
CA PRO A 144 20.98 13.31 -12.86
C PRO A 144 20.02 14.28 -12.15
N GLN A 145 18.80 14.45 -12.69
CA GLN A 145 17.77 15.30 -12.09
C GLN A 145 17.32 14.74 -10.73
N ALA A 146 17.09 13.42 -10.64
CA ALA A 146 16.73 12.78 -9.37
C ALA A 146 17.87 12.89 -8.35
N GLN A 147 19.13 12.75 -8.77
CA GLN A 147 20.29 12.92 -7.89
C GLN A 147 20.36 14.34 -7.33
N SER A 148 20.11 15.34 -8.15
CA SER A 148 20.05 16.76 -7.73
C SER A 148 18.95 16.98 -6.71
N ASP A 149 17.74 16.44 -6.96
CA ASP A 149 16.59 16.62 -6.08
C ASP A 149 16.74 15.84 -4.75
N ILE A 150 17.25 14.63 -4.75
CA ILE A 150 17.57 13.87 -3.53
C ILE A 150 18.45 14.71 -2.61
N LYS A 151 19.49 15.34 -3.17
CA LYS A 151 20.37 16.23 -2.41
C LYS A 151 19.68 17.52 -1.98
N LYS A 152 18.96 18.19 -2.89
CA LYS A 152 18.30 19.48 -2.66
C LYS A 152 17.26 19.40 -1.55
N TYR A 153 16.44 18.36 -1.54
CA TYR A 153 15.35 18.16 -0.57
C TYR A 153 15.77 17.29 0.63
N SER A 154 17.06 16.92 0.72
CA SER A 154 17.58 16.09 1.82
C SER A 154 16.77 14.80 2.01
N ILE A 155 16.44 14.15 0.90
CA ILE A 155 15.62 12.93 0.91
C ILE A 155 16.34 11.81 1.64
N ASN A 156 15.65 11.16 2.57
CA ASN A 156 16.13 9.92 3.15
C ASN A 156 16.04 8.81 2.09
N ASP A 157 17.15 8.49 1.40
CA ASP A 157 17.18 7.49 0.34
C ASP A 157 18.04 6.28 0.66
N ILE A 158 17.65 5.14 0.08
CA ILE A 158 18.41 3.91 0.07
C ILE A 158 18.70 3.55 -1.39
N ASN A 159 19.96 3.76 -1.80
CA ASN A 159 20.38 3.54 -3.17
C ASN A 159 21.10 2.20 -3.34
N GLY A 160 20.50 1.31 -4.12
CA GLY A 160 21.04 -0.03 -4.39
C GLY A 160 22.40 -0.05 -5.07
N ILE A 161 22.83 1.03 -5.76
CA ILE A 161 24.20 1.10 -6.30
C ILE A 161 25.22 1.06 -5.17
N ALA A 162 24.96 1.70 -4.04
CA ALA A 162 25.86 1.73 -2.90
C ALA A 162 25.71 0.51 -1.97
N GLU A 163 24.60 -0.21 -2.06
CA GLU A 163 24.23 -1.27 -1.13
C GLU A 163 23.96 -2.63 -1.81
N ASP A 164 24.46 -2.81 -3.08
CA ASP A 164 24.35 -4.10 -3.80
C ASP A 164 25.12 -5.20 -3.06
N GLY A 165 24.52 -6.36 -2.90
CA GLY A 165 25.06 -7.46 -2.12
C GLY A 165 24.84 -7.36 -0.59
N VAL A 166 24.29 -6.25 -0.08
CA VAL A 166 23.99 -6.02 1.36
C VAL A 166 22.48 -5.88 1.55
N THR A 167 21.93 -4.71 1.22
CA THR A 167 20.49 -4.41 1.31
C THR A 167 19.75 -4.93 0.08
N PHE A 168 20.41 -5.03 -1.05
CA PHE A 168 19.89 -5.58 -2.29
C PHE A 168 20.65 -6.85 -2.70
N TRP A 169 19.98 -7.69 -3.48
CA TRP A 169 20.65 -8.84 -4.13
C TRP A 169 20.15 -9.01 -5.57
N ARG A 170 20.92 -9.77 -6.36
CA ARG A 170 20.60 -10.06 -7.74
C ARG A 170 20.03 -11.46 -7.88
N THR A 171 18.86 -11.57 -8.49
CA THR A 171 18.29 -12.89 -8.82
C THR A 171 18.97 -13.44 -10.09
N LYS A 172 18.92 -14.77 -10.26
CA LYS A 172 19.54 -15.46 -11.41
C LYS A 172 18.54 -15.76 -12.53
N ASP A 173 17.26 -15.70 -12.22
CA ASP A 173 16.16 -16.02 -13.15
C ASP A 173 15.72 -14.83 -14.01
N LYS A 174 16.31 -13.67 -13.79
CA LYS A 174 16.15 -12.48 -14.63
C LYS A 174 17.51 -11.92 -15.03
N ALA A 175 17.56 -11.34 -16.21
CA ALA A 175 18.77 -10.67 -16.70
C ALA A 175 18.94 -9.28 -16.08
N ALA A 176 20.19 -8.87 -15.84
CA ALA A 176 20.48 -7.47 -15.51
C ALA A 176 20.06 -6.56 -16.70
N PRO A 177 19.51 -5.37 -16.42
CA PRO A 177 19.38 -4.69 -15.14
C PRO A 177 18.05 -4.97 -14.42
N HIS A 178 17.26 -5.95 -14.83
CA HIS A 178 15.91 -6.25 -14.38
C HIS A 178 15.86 -7.30 -13.25
N ASN A 179 16.91 -7.42 -12.43
CA ASN A 179 17.08 -8.52 -11.48
C ASN A 179 17.51 -8.12 -10.06
N ALA A 180 17.56 -6.82 -9.76
CA ALA A 180 17.87 -6.35 -8.41
C ALA A 180 16.60 -6.37 -7.55
N VAL A 181 16.64 -7.02 -6.39
CA VAL A 181 15.53 -7.11 -5.45
C VAL A 181 15.98 -6.80 -4.03
N THR A 182 15.03 -6.54 -3.15
CA THR A 182 15.22 -6.29 -1.72
C THR A 182 14.06 -6.89 -0.92
N ASN A 183 14.01 -6.64 0.40
CA ASN A 183 12.89 -6.95 1.28
C ASN A 183 12.76 -5.89 2.38
N THR A 184 11.63 -5.92 3.10
CA THR A 184 11.36 -4.91 4.15
C THR A 184 12.34 -4.98 5.30
N GLU A 185 12.76 -6.19 5.72
CA GLU A 185 13.75 -6.37 6.80
C GLU A 185 15.07 -5.66 6.48
N LYS A 186 15.64 -5.89 5.30
CA LYS A 186 16.90 -5.28 4.87
C LYS A 186 16.77 -3.75 4.70
N LEU A 187 15.65 -3.27 4.19
CA LEU A 187 15.39 -1.84 4.04
C LEU A 187 15.30 -1.14 5.41
N LEU A 188 14.60 -1.74 6.38
CA LEU A 188 14.52 -1.21 7.74
C LEU A 188 15.87 -1.25 8.46
N ALA A 189 16.67 -2.29 8.25
CA ALA A 189 18.03 -2.38 8.78
C ALA A 189 18.93 -1.28 8.19
N SER A 190 18.88 -1.05 6.87
CA SER A 190 19.61 0.03 6.21
C SER A 190 19.17 1.40 6.71
N ALA A 191 17.86 1.66 6.81
CA ALA A 191 17.33 2.91 7.34
C ALA A 191 17.82 3.19 8.77
N LYS A 192 17.83 2.17 9.63
CA LYS A 192 18.35 2.25 11.01
C LYS A 192 19.85 2.56 11.03
N ASN A 193 20.65 1.89 10.20
CA ASN A 193 22.08 2.13 10.08
C ASN A 193 22.40 3.55 9.61
N LYS A 194 21.58 4.09 8.70
CA LYS A 194 21.66 5.49 8.23
C LYS A 194 21.08 6.50 9.24
N LYS A 195 20.55 6.02 10.37
CA LYS A 195 19.90 6.85 11.41
C LYS A 195 18.70 7.65 10.86
N TYR A 196 17.98 7.10 9.89
CA TYR A 196 16.75 7.68 9.43
C TYR A 196 15.64 7.49 10.46
N ARG A 197 14.72 8.45 10.54
CA ARG A 197 13.48 8.28 11.28
C ARG A 197 12.66 7.17 10.64
N THR A 198 12.21 6.20 11.44
CA THR A 198 11.44 5.02 11.00
C THR A 198 9.97 5.06 11.40
N THR A 199 9.56 6.09 12.14
CA THR A 199 8.15 6.35 12.50
C THR A 199 7.67 7.64 11.84
N SER A 200 6.36 7.75 11.61
CA SER A 200 5.72 8.92 11.06
C SER A 200 4.34 9.12 11.68
N SER A 201 4.05 10.34 12.11
CA SER A 201 2.70 10.75 12.51
C SER A 201 1.84 11.18 11.32
N GLU A 202 2.43 11.23 10.11
CA GLU A 202 1.74 11.67 8.91
C GLU A 202 0.68 10.65 8.50
N LYS A 203 -0.53 11.17 8.23
CA LYS A 203 -1.60 10.39 7.64
C LYS A 203 -1.35 10.21 6.15
N SER A 204 -1.86 9.14 5.56
CA SER A 204 -1.85 8.95 4.11
C SER A 204 -2.42 10.16 3.37
N VAL A 205 -1.97 10.39 2.14
CA VAL A 205 -2.53 11.41 1.24
C VAL A 205 -3.99 11.11 0.88
N LEU A 206 -4.38 9.84 0.88
CA LEU A 206 -5.76 9.40 0.70
C LEU A 206 -6.43 9.17 2.06
N LYS A 207 -7.68 9.59 2.19
CA LYS A 207 -8.48 9.41 3.41
C LYS A 207 -9.16 8.04 3.42
N TYR A 208 -8.41 7.01 3.81
CA TYR A 208 -8.96 5.68 3.98
C TYR A 208 -9.99 5.65 5.11
N THR A 209 -11.11 4.96 4.88
CA THR A 209 -12.19 4.77 5.85
C THR A 209 -12.54 3.29 5.98
N THR A 210 -13.01 2.91 7.17
CA THR A 210 -13.52 1.56 7.47
C THR A 210 -14.97 1.37 7.05
N ASP A 211 -15.68 2.47 6.77
CA ASP A 211 -17.03 2.42 6.26
C ASP A 211 -16.98 2.22 4.75
N GLU A 212 -17.86 1.38 4.21
CA GLU A 212 -17.91 1.12 2.78
C GLU A 212 -18.27 2.39 2.00
N VAL A 213 -17.36 2.82 1.14
CA VAL A 213 -17.58 3.95 0.22
C VAL A 213 -18.27 3.41 -1.02
N LYS A 214 -19.52 3.83 -1.22
CA LYS A 214 -20.30 3.55 -2.43
C LYS A 214 -20.40 4.83 -3.23
N LEU A 215 -20.05 4.75 -4.50
CA LEU A 215 -20.18 5.86 -5.44
C LEU A 215 -21.56 5.76 -6.11
N GLU A 216 -22.63 6.01 -5.35
CA GLU A 216 -24.03 5.76 -5.80
C GLU A 216 -24.36 6.48 -7.10
N ASP A 217 -23.91 7.75 -7.24
CA ASP A 217 -24.09 8.56 -8.45
C ASP A 217 -22.96 8.35 -9.49
N GLY A 218 -22.05 7.43 -9.25
CA GLY A 218 -20.93 7.11 -10.15
C GLY A 218 -21.39 6.34 -11.39
N GLU A 219 -20.68 6.56 -12.50
CA GLU A 219 -20.84 5.73 -13.71
C GLU A 219 -20.35 4.30 -13.48
N GLU A 220 -20.93 3.35 -14.19
CA GLU A 220 -20.48 1.96 -14.16
C GLU A 220 -19.03 1.85 -14.65
N ALA A 221 -18.20 1.14 -13.90
CA ALA A 221 -16.77 1.04 -14.12
C ALA A 221 -16.28 -0.39 -13.88
N THR A 222 -16.77 -1.32 -14.69
CA THR A 222 -16.36 -2.73 -14.59
C THR A 222 -15.09 -3.03 -15.36
N THR A 223 -14.78 -2.24 -16.38
CA THR A 223 -13.51 -2.30 -17.11
C THR A 223 -12.95 -0.90 -17.31
N ILE A 224 -11.69 -0.71 -16.90
CA ILE A 224 -10.98 0.54 -17.06
C ILE A 224 -9.73 0.28 -17.89
N THR A 225 -9.53 1.01 -18.99
CA THR A 225 -8.35 0.91 -19.84
C THR A 225 -7.62 2.24 -19.84
N ILE A 226 -6.33 2.21 -19.51
CA ILE A 226 -5.46 3.38 -19.34
C ILE A 226 -4.26 3.24 -20.27
N PRO A 227 -4.23 3.93 -21.41
CA PRO A 227 -3.06 3.99 -22.29
C PRO A 227 -2.10 5.06 -21.77
N HIS A 228 -1.07 4.64 -21.04
CA HIS A 228 0.02 5.54 -20.62
C HIS A 228 0.90 5.97 -21.81
N SER A 229 0.99 5.10 -22.82
CA SER A 229 1.73 5.32 -24.06
C SER A 229 1.36 4.25 -25.09
N ASP A 230 1.87 4.33 -26.30
CA ASP A 230 1.72 3.30 -27.35
C ASP A 230 2.26 1.92 -26.92
N LEU A 231 3.21 1.88 -25.97
CA LEU A 231 3.82 0.66 -25.48
C LEU A 231 3.18 0.14 -24.17
N GLN A 232 2.52 0.99 -23.43
CA GLN A 232 2.10 0.69 -22.07
C GLN A 232 0.62 1.03 -21.84
N THR A 233 -0.20 0.03 -22.02
CA THR A 233 -1.62 0.08 -21.68
C THR A 233 -1.89 -0.82 -20.47
N VAL A 234 -2.57 -0.26 -19.50
CA VAL A 234 -3.04 -0.97 -18.30
C VAL A 234 -4.55 -1.14 -18.39
N LYS A 235 -5.03 -2.31 -18.00
CA LYS A 235 -6.46 -2.58 -17.87
C LYS A 235 -6.78 -3.12 -16.48
N TYR A 236 -7.86 -2.64 -15.91
CA TYR A 236 -8.45 -3.15 -14.68
C TYR A 236 -9.82 -3.74 -14.97
N VAL A 237 -10.08 -4.93 -14.44
CA VAL A 237 -11.37 -5.64 -14.62
C VAL A 237 -11.92 -5.92 -13.23
N TYR A 238 -13.15 -5.47 -12.98
CA TYR A 238 -13.81 -5.61 -11.69
C TYR A 238 -14.27 -7.04 -11.45
N ASP A 239 -13.82 -7.61 -10.35
CA ASP A 239 -14.32 -8.85 -9.78
C ASP A 239 -15.35 -8.49 -8.71
N SER A 240 -16.62 -8.67 -9.04
CA SER A 240 -17.74 -8.30 -8.17
C SER A 240 -17.90 -9.26 -6.98
N GLU A 241 -17.39 -10.48 -7.05
CA GLU A 241 -17.42 -11.44 -5.94
C GLU A 241 -16.44 -11.03 -4.84
N ASN A 242 -15.20 -10.69 -5.22
CA ASN A 242 -14.15 -10.28 -4.30
C ASN A 242 -14.11 -8.76 -4.08
N LYS A 243 -14.90 -7.98 -4.83
CA LYS A 243 -14.97 -6.52 -4.77
C LYS A 243 -13.61 -5.84 -4.96
N VAL A 244 -12.84 -6.30 -5.93
CA VAL A 244 -11.52 -5.79 -6.31
C VAL A 244 -11.39 -5.71 -7.81
N TYR A 245 -10.40 -4.98 -8.29
CA TYR A 245 -10.03 -4.93 -9.70
C TYR A 245 -8.79 -5.79 -9.95
N GLU A 246 -8.89 -6.76 -10.84
CA GLU A 246 -7.74 -7.49 -11.37
C GLU A 246 -6.99 -6.63 -12.36
N ARG A 247 -5.66 -6.56 -12.22
CA ARG A 247 -4.81 -5.75 -13.07
C ARG A 247 -4.23 -6.54 -14.21
N TYR A 248 -4.34 -5.96 -15.42
CA TYR A 248 -3.70 -6.43 -16.65
C TYR A 248 -2.80 -5.35 -17.19
N ALA A 249 -1.65 -5.71 -17.69
CA ALA A 249 -0.79 -4.82 -18.46
C ALA A 249 -0.08 -5.63 -19.54
N ARG A 250 0.32 -4.98 -20.62
CA ARG A 250 0.91 -5.68 -21.77
C ARG A 250 0.03 -6.85 -22.28
N SER A 251 -1.26 -6.66 -22.27
CA SER A 251 -2.29 -7.67 -22.66
C SER A 251 -2.26 -8.97 -21.84
N LYS A 252 -1.66 -8.96 -20.65
CA LYS A 252 -1.57 -10.14 -19.76
C LYS A 252 -2.06 -9.78 -18.37
N LYS A 253 -2.71 -10.75 -17.69
CA LYS A 253 -3.01 -10.64 -16.26
C LYS A 253 -1.69 -10.52 -15.50
N GLN A 254 -1.56 -9.48 -14.68
CA GLN A 254 -0.39 -9.31 -13.84
C GLN A 254 -0.48 -10.24 -12.64
N THR A 255 0.61 -10.94 -12.37
CA THR A 255 0.72 -11.85 -11.22
C THR A 255 1.96 -11.52 -10.42
N ASP A 256 1.95 -11.86 -9.13
CA ASP A 256 3.13 -11.78 -8.29
C ASP A 256 4.17 -12.82 -8.69
N TRP A 257 5.44 -12.46 -8.61
CA TRP A 257 6.56 -13.32 -8.99
C TRP A 257 6.65 -14.60 -8.17
N ASP A 258 6.41 -14.53 -6.86
CA ASP A 258 6.57 -15.67 -5.95
C ASP A 258 5.27 -16.43 -5.77
N THR A 259 4.18 -15.77 -5.43
CA THR A 259 2.89 -16.42 -5.14
C THR A 259 2.14 -16.85 -6.38
N LYS A 260 2.40 -16.24 -7.55
CA LYS A 260 1.66 -16.42 -8.82
C LYS A 260 0.20 -15.94 -8.75
N GLU A 261 -0.22 -15.36 -7.65
CA GLU A 261 -1.55 -14.79 -7.50
C GLU A 261 -1.72 -13.53 -8.36
N ALA A 262 -2.94 -13.26 -8.78
CA ALA A 262 -3.27 -12.05 -9.53
C ALA A 262 -2.97 -10.80 -8.68
N ILE A 263 -2.41 -9.76 -9.32
CA ILE A 263 -2.33 -8.44 -8.71
C ILE A 263 -3.70 -7.79 -8.79
N THR A 264 -4.24 -7.45 -7.63
CA THR A 264 -5.56 -6.82 -7.48
C THR A 264 -5.47 -5.49 -6.77
N THR A 265 -6.48 -4.66 -6.92
CA THR A 265 -6.60 -3.40 -6.19
C THR A 265 -8.05 -3.12 -5.80
N LYS A 266 -8.23 -2.53 -4.63
CA LYS A 266 -9.54 -2.08 -4.15
C LYS A 266 -9.93 -0.76 -4.78
N ASN A 267 -8.98 0.13 -4.97
CA ASN A 267 -9.18 1.49 -5.41
C ASN A 267 -8.27 1.83 -6.60
N ILE A 268 -8.77 2.64 -7.50
CA ILE A 268 -8.01 3.21 -8.62
C ILE A 268 -8.21 4.72 -8.57
N VAL A 269 -7.10 5.45 -8.62
CA VAL A 269 -7.09 6.90 -8.82
C VAL A 269 -6.39 7.19 -10.15
N ILE A 270 -6.97 8.05 -10.96
CA ILE A 270 -6.38 8.52 -12.22
C ILE A 270 -6.21 10.03 -12.08
N THR A 271 -5.04 10.55 -12.44
CA THR A 271 -4.75 11.99 -12.50
C THR A 271 -4.11 12.30 -13.85
N PHE A 272 -4.65 13.27 -14.58
CA PHE A 272 -4.12 13.70 -15.87
C PHE A 272 -3.10 14.82 -15.70
N CYS A 273 -1.82 14.53 -15.96
CA CYS A 273 -0.74 15.51 -15.88
C CYS A 273 0.04 15.56 -17.18
N GLU A 274 0.39 16.76 -17.62
CA GLU A 274 1.27 16.91 -18.78
C GLU A 274 2.66 16.33 -18.49
N ASN A 275 3.08 15.36 -19.29
CA ASN A 275 4.45 14.90 -19.34
C ASN A 275 5.15 15.42 -20.60
N TYR A 276 6.45 15.61 -20.53
CA TYR A 276 7.25 16.12 -21.62
C TYR A 276 8.65 15.55 -21.59
N THR A 277 9.30 15.46 -22.75
CA THR A 277 10.69 15.03 -22.85
C THR A 277 11.62 16.17 -22.47
N LEU A 278 12.53 15.91 -21.53
CA LEU A 278 13.55 16.86 -21.12
C LEU A 278 14.60 17.02 -22.23
N SER A 279 14.97 18.26 -22.50
CA SER A 279 16.18 18.55 -23.27
C SER A 279 17.39 18.46 -22.35
N ASP A 280 18.12 17.36 -22.44
CA ASP A 280 19.36 17.15 -21.67
C ASP A 280 20.52 16.75 -22.58
N SER A 281 21.75 16.96 -22.08
CA SER A 281 22.97 16.73 -22.87
C SER A 281 23.20 15.27 -23.27
N GLU A 282 22.54 14.32 -22.59
CA GLU A 282 22.66 12.89 -22.87
C GLU A 282 21.62 12.39 -23.88
N ASN A 283 20.60 13.18 -24.19
CA ASN A 283 19.50 12.88 -25.12
C ASN A 283 18.90 11.47 -24.94
N LYS A 284 18.68 11.08 -23.67
CA LYS A 284 18.14 9.75 -23.31
C LYS A 284 16.61 9.69 -23.27
N GLY A 285 15.93 10.72 -23.74
CA GLY A 285 14.45 10.79 -23.71
C GLY A 285 13.86 10.84 -22.32
N ARG A 286 14.59 11.40 -21.32
CA ARG A 286 14.10 11.53 -19.96
C ARG A 286 12.86 12.40 -19.92
N GLN A 287 11.92 12.00 -19.08
CA GLN A 287 10.65 12.68 -18.94
C GLN A 287 10.68 13.70 -17.81
N GLY A 288 9.90 14.78 -17.97
CA GLY A 288 9.47 15.69 -16.94
C GLY A 288 7.95 15.60 -16.76
N LEU A 289 7.45 16.03 -15.61
CA LEU A 289 6.03 16.00 -15.29
C LEU A 289 5.60 17.35 -14.70
N LYS A 290 4.54 17.95 -15.24
CA LYS A 290 3.92 19.15 -14.67
C LYS A 290 2.84 18.73 -13.68
N ASN A 291 3.25 18.33 -12.48
CA ASN A 291 2.37 17.78 -11.45
C ASN A 291 2.03 18.78 -10.33
N ILE A 292 2.36 20.06 -10.49
CA ILE A 292 1.98 21.13 -9.55
C ILE A 292 0.84 21.93 -10.19
N GLY A 293 -0.31 21.94 -9.52
CA GLY A 293 -1.54 22.56 -10.03
C GLY A 293 -2.78 21.79 -9.62
N THR A 294 -3.87 22.07 -10.34
CA THR A 294 -5.14 21.32 -10.20
C THR A 294 -5.43 20.59 -11.50
N PHE A 295 -5.65 19.32 -11.42
CA PHE A 295 -5.80 18.38 -12.53
C PHE A 295 -7.15 17.69 -12.46
N ASP A 296 -7.67 17.30 -13.62
CA ASP A 296 -8.79 16.38 -13.72
C ASP A 296 -8.35 14.95 -13.42
N GLY A 297 -9.27 14.14 -12.95
CA GLY A 297 -9.03 12.74 -12.67
C GLY A 297 -10.30 11.93 -12.40
N TYR A 298 -10.08 10.70 -12.01
CA TYR A 298 -11.15 9.78 -11.61
C TYR A 298 -10.79 9.08 -10.30
N TYR A 299 -11.78 8.85 -9.46
CA TYR A 299 -11.72 7.88 -8.38
C TYR A 299 -12.69 6.72 -8.69
N ILE A 300 -12.19 5.49 -8.58
CA ILE A 300 -12.87 4.28 -9.00
C ILE A 300 -12.76 3.25 -7.88
N THR A 301 -13.91 2.71 -7.48
CA THR A 301 -14.01 1.65 -6.46
C THR A 301 -15.36 0.95 -6.58
N GLU A 302 -15.49 -0.29 -6.13
CA GLU A 302 -16.74 -1.05 -6.08
C GLU A 302 -17.53 -1.09 -7.41
N GLY A 303 -16.82 -1.15 -8.54
CA GLY A 303 -17.44 -1.18 -9.87
C GLY A 303 -17.99 0.16 -10.38
N LYS A 304 -17.69 1.26 -9.69
CA LYS A 304 -18.16 2.60 -9.98
C LYS A 304 -17.02 3.62 -10.09
N ALA A 305 -17.23 4.67 -10.87
CA ALA A 305 -16.29 5.77 -11.05
C ALA A 305 -16.96 7.14 -10.88
N ILE A 306 -16.23 8.07 -10.28
CA ILE A 306 -16.59 9.49 -10.24
C ILE A 306 -15.43 10.35 -10.76
N LYS A 307 -15.76 11.51 -11.36
CA LYS A 307 -14.79 12.52 -11.71
C LYS A 307 -14.32 13.26 -10.45
N ILE A 308 -13.03 13.56 -10.38
CA ILE A 308 -12.40 14.27 -9.26
C ILE A 308 -11.48 15.37 -9.75
N LYS A 309 -11.13 16.27 -8.84
CA LYS A 309 -10.03 17.22 -8.99
C LYS A 309 -8.89 16.82 -8.06
N CYS A 310 -7.69 16.76 -8.62
CA CYS A 310 -6.45 16.43 -7.92
C CYS A 310 -5.61 17.69 -7.82
N THR A 311 -5.40 18.24 -6.62
CA THR A 311 -4.66 19.50 -6.42
C THR A 311 -3.39 19.26 -5.65
N LYS A 312 -2.24 19.59 -6.24
CA LYS A 312 -0.92 19.60 -5.60
C LYS A 312 -0.35 21.01 -5.66
N SER A 313 -0.17 21.65 -4.50
CA SER A 313 0.23 23.07 -4.40
C SER A 313 1.74 23.29 -4.50
N ALA A 314 2.53 22.29 -4.06
CA ALA A 314 3.98 22.29 -4.15
C ALA A 314 4.52 20.85 -4.24
N ARG A 315 5.80 20.69 -4.54
CA ARG A 315 6.43 19.38 -4.75
C ARG A 315 6.41 18.48 -3.50
N ASP A 316 6.52 19.08 -2.33
CA ASP A 316 6.54 18.45 -1.01
C ASP A 316 5.19 18.46 -0.29
N GLU A 317 4.21 19.17 -0.84
CA GLU A 317 2.85 19.21 -0.29
C GLU A 317 2.03 18.01 -0.73
N LYS A 318 1.05 17.61 0.10
CA LYS A 318 0.16 16.49 -0.19
C LYS A 318 -0.80 16.85 -1.33
N THR A 319 -1.01 15.89 -2.21
CA THR A 319 -2.08 15.98 -3.20
C THR A 319 -3.43 15.84 -2.50
N VAL A 320 -4.34 16.77 -2.76
CA VAL A 320 -5.71 16.77 -2.24
C VAL A 320 -6.66 16.34 -3.35
N TYR A 321 -7.41 15.28 -3.09
CA TYR A 321 -8.37 14.69 -4.03
C TYR A 321 -9.80 15.08 -3.62
N LYS A 322 -10.54 15.74 -4.49
CA LYS A 322 -11.91 16.24 -4.23
C LYS A 322 -12.88 15.80 -5.32
N ASP A 323 -14.12 15.52 -4.91
CA ASP A 323 -15.23 15.40 -5.85
C ASP A 323 -15.54 16.75 -6.55
N LEU A 324 -16.44 16.75 -7.53
CA LEU A 324 -16.82 17.97 -8.25
C LEU A 324 -17.62 18.95 -7.37
N ASN A 325 -18.10 18.53 -6.21
CA ASN A 325 -18.77 19.38 -5.21
C ASN A 325 -17.75 20.05 -4.26
N GLY A 326 -16.47 19.72 -4.37
CA GLY A 326 -15.40 20.26 -3.55
C GLY A 326 -15.16 19.52 -2.23
N ASN A 327 -15.83 18.39 -1.99
CA ASN A 327 -15.61 17.55 -0.84
C ASN A 327 -14.38 16.65 -1.09
N GLU A 328 -13.55 16.49 -0.08
CA GLU A 328 -12.42 15.57 -0.16
C GLU A 328 -12.92 14.12 -0.15
N ILE A 329 -12.46 13.32 -1.12
CA ILE A 329 -12.92 11.93 -1.25
C ILE A 329 -12.50 11.07 -0.08
N GLN A 330 -13.36 10.15 0.31
CA GLN A 330 -13.01 9.02 1.17
C GLN A 330 -12.73 7.80 0.30
N VAL A 331 -11.78 6.97 0.74
CA VAL A 331 -11.26 5.83 -0.02
C VAL A 331 -11.51 4.56 0.77
N ASN A 332 -12.03 3.53 0.13
CA ASN A 332 -12.26 2.22 0.75
C ASN A 332 -10.97 1.63 1.32
N ASP A 333 -11.06 1.02 2.49
CA ASP A 333 -9.94 0.27 3.09
C ASP A 333 -9.49 -0.84 2.13
N GLY A 334 -8.27 -0.74 1.66
CA GLY A 334 -7.68 -1.62 0.66
C GLY A 334 -6.60 -0.89 -0.14
N ASN A 335 -5.80 -1.64 -0.88
CA ASN A 335 -4.73 -1.08 -1.68
C ASN A 335 -5.25 -0.19 -2.81
N THR A 336 -4.43 0.77 -3.22
CA THR A 336 -4.78 1.77 -4.23
C THR A 336 -3.70 1.87 -5.30
N PHE A 337 -4.09 1.78 -6.57
CA PHE A 337 -3.24 2.21 -7.68
C PHE A 337 -3.55 3.65 -8.07
N VAL A 338 -2.52 4.50 -8.09
CA VAL A 338 -2.58 5.90 -8.53
C VAL A 338 -1.89 6.00 -9.87
N ASN A 339 -2.67 6.17 -10.94
CA ASN A 339 -2.18 6.27 -12.30
C ASN A 339 -2.04 7.75 -12.67
N ILE A 340 -0.80 8.20 -12.88
CA ILE A 340 -0.52 9.56 -13.38
C ILE A 340 -0.37 9.45 -14.89
N CYS A 341 -1.39 9.88 -15.61
CA CYS A 341 -1.51 9.71 -17.05
C CYS A 341 -1.17 10.99 -17.81
N PRO A 342 -0.67 10.89 -19.05
CA PRO A 342 -0.61 12.02 -19.97
C PRO A 342 -1.99 12.68 -20.13
N THR A 343 -2.01 13.99 -20.39
CA THR A 343 -3.27 14.74 -20.57
C THR A 343 -4.06 14.33 -21.81
N ASP A 344 -3.41 13.73 -22.79
CA ASP A 344 -3.97 13.19 -24.03
C ASP A 344 -4.24 11.68 -23.99
N ALA A 345 -4.08 11.04 -22.83
CA ALA A 345 -4.41 9.62 -22.65
C ALA A 345 -5.93 9.40 -22.80
N GLU A 346 -6.32 8.60 -23.79
CA GLU A 346 -7.72 8.20 -24.02
C GLU A 346 -8.11 7.09 -23.05
N VAL A 347 -8.35 7.46 -21.78
CA VAL A 347 -8.85 6.53 -20.76
C VAL A 347 -10.27 6.14 -21.08
N THR A 348 -10.56 4.84 -21.12
CA THR A 348 -11.94 4.32 -21.26
C THR A 348 -12.40 3.71 -19.94
N ILE A 349 -13.64 4.02 -19.56
CA ILE A 349 -14.35 3.47 -18.41
C ILE A 349 -15.64 2.86 -18.95
N GLU A 350 -15.78 1.54 -18.81
CA GLU A 350 -16.88 0.78 -19.39
C GLU A 350 -17.66 0.06 -18.30
N GLY A 351 -18.99 0.16 -18.33
CA GLY A 351 -19.90 -0.71 -17.63
C GLY A 351 -20.23 -1.93 -18.50
N THR A 352 -20.27 -3.12 -17.93
CA THR A 352 -20.93 -4.24 -18.59
C THR A 352 -22.42 -4.05 -18.45
N ASP A 353 -23.16 -3.92 -19.59
CA ASP A 353 -24.58 -4.24 -19.60
C ASP A 353 -24.68 -5.67 -19.08
N LEU A 354 -25.38 -5.87 -17.97
CA LEU A 354 -25.72 -7.21 -17.50
C LEU A 354 -26.42 -7.91 -18.62
N VAL A 355 -25.74 -8.80 -19.35
CA VAL A 355 -26.37 -9.75 -20.25
C VAL A 355 -27.20 -10.65 -19.35
N THR A 356 -28.48 -10.31 -19.20
CA THR A 356 -29.46 -11.22 -18.65
C THR A 356 -29.47 -12.40 -19.61
N ASN A 357 -28.91 -13.53 -19.19
CA ASN A 357 -29.08 -14.82 -19.85
C ASN A 357 -30.59 -15.18 -19.82
N THR A 358 -31.32 -14.64 -20.77
CA THR A 358 -32.65 -15.18 -21.12
C THR A 358 -32.37 -16.43 -21.94
N GLU A 359 -32.34 -17.58 -21.29
CA GLU A 359 -32.42 -18.86 -21.96
C GLU A 359 -33.69 -18.87 -22.80
N THR A 360 -33.52 -18.70 -24.10
CA THR A 360 -34.59 -18.96 -25.08
C THR A 360 -34.71 -20.48 -25.21
N THR A 361 -35.58 -21.07 -24.41
CA THR A 361 -36.06 -22.43 -24.65
C THR A 361 -36.80 -22.46 -25.99
N ASN A 362 -36.09 -22.81 -27.05
CA ASN A 362 -36.72 -23.21 -28.31
C ASN A 362 -37.42 -24.55 -28.11
N THR A 363 -38.71 -24.50 -27.86
CA THR A 363 -39.59 -25.65 -27.98
C THR A 363 -39.74 -25.93 -29.47
N VAL A 364 -39.07 -26.95 -29.95
CA VAL A 364 -39.34 -27.56 -31.25
C VAL A 364 -40.65 -28.29 -31.12
N ASN A 365 -41.72 -27.79 -31.75
CA ASN A 365 -42.92 -28.58 -32.05
C ASN A 365 -42.83 -29.07 -33.48
N GLN A 366 -43.06 -30.36 -33.60
CA GLN A 366 -43.17 -31.19 -34.81
C GLN A 366 -44.19 -30.67 -35.80
#